data_78670cd92f8b9a22dffb0c2798773708
#
_entry.id   78670cd92f8b9a22dffb0c2798773708
#
_cell.length_a   1.000
_cell.length_b   1.000
_cell.length_c   1.000
_cell.angle_alpha   90.00
_cell.angle_beta   90.00
_cell.angle_gamma   90.00
#
_symmetry.space_group_name_H-M   'P 1'
#
loop_
_entity.id
_entity.type
_entity.pdbx_description
1 polymer ?
#
loop_
_entity_poly.entity_id
_entity_poly.type
_entity_poly.pdbx_seq_one_letter_code
_entity_poly.pdbx_strand_id
1 'polypeptide(L)'
;MSLRNIREMGDPVLEKRAKEITEVTPRIRALAADMLETMYDAGGVGLAAPQVGILRRIVVIDVTEEQDEPYTMLNPEIIEQDGEQTGYEGCLSFPGKLGEVTRPNRVVVRYNDLDMNEWEMEAEEFLARAICHELDHLDGHLYVEKVNGELHDASEFEENAEEGNGEEDKPEKRPE
;
A
#
# COMPACT_ATOMS: atom_id res chain seq x y z
N MET A 1 17.71 -1.10 -13.28
CA MET A 1 16.52 -0.67 -12.53
C MET A 1 16.16 0.75 -12.95
N SER A 2 14.90 1.01 -13.16
CA SER A 2 14.42 2.30 -13.64
C SER A 2 13.20 2.73 -12.83
N LEU A 3 13.06 4.04 -12.61
CA LEU A 3 11.82 4.59 -12.08
C LEU A 3 10.73 4.56 -13.14
N ARG A 4 9.52 4.22 -12.73
CA ARG A 4 8.34 4.22 -13.60
C ARG A 4 7.40 5.34 -13.21
N ASN A 5 6.63 5.83 -14.17
CA ASN A 5 5.63 6.87 -13.92
C ASN A 5 4.42 6.26 -13.20
N ILE A 6 4.10 6.79 -12.01
CA ILE A 6 2.90 6.42 -11.29
C ILE A 6 1.70 7.11 -11.94
N ARG A 7 0.73 6.28 -12.36
CA ARG A 7 -0.53 6.77 -12.93
C ARG A 7 -1.40 7.32 -11.83
N GLU A 8 -2.08 8.41 -12.11
CA GLU A 8 -2.94 9.09 -11.15
C GLU A 8 -4.41 8.83 -11.43
N MET A 9 -5.22 9.01 -10.40
CA MET A 9 -6.68 8.88 -10.46
C MET A 9 -7.26 9.68 -11.62
N GLY A 10 -8.14 9.07 -12.39
CA GLY A 10 -8.64 9.55 -13.67
C GLY A 10 -8.04 8.80 -14.86
N ASP A 11 -6.90 8.14 -14.70
CA ASP A 11 -6.34 7.26 -15.72
C ASP A 11 -7.17 5.96 -15.78
N PRO A 12 -7.74 5.59 -16.94
CA PRO A 12 -8.58 4.39 -17.05
C PRO A 12 -7.89 3.08 -16.69
N VAL A 13 -6.56 3.01 -16.74
CA VAL A 13 -5.81 1.80 -16.39
C VAL A 13 -6.03 1.37 -14.94
N LEU A 14 -6.28 2.32 -14.04
CA LEU A 14 -6.49 2.07 -12.61
C LEU A 14 -7.83 1.35 -12.32
N GLU A 15 -8.77 1.39 -13.24
CA GLU A 15 -10.10 0.79 -13.12
C GLU A 15 -10.21 -0.56 -13.84
N LYS A 16 -9.11 -1.06 -14.38
CA LYS A 16 -9.06 -2.33 -15.11
C LYS A 16 -8.50 -3.44 -14.23
N ARG A 17 -9.00 -4.65 -14.48
CA ARG A 17 -8.50 -5.86 -13.83
C ARG A 17 -7.16 -6.28 -14.43
N ALA A 18 -6.17 -6.55 -13.58
CA ALA A 18 -4.88 -7.09 -13.97
C ALA A 18 -4.96 -8.59 -14.29
N LYS A 19 -4.08 -9.06 -15.18
CA LYS A 19 -4.01 -10.45 -15.62
C LYS A 19 -3.02 -11.26 -14.78
N GLU A 20 -3.35 -12.52 -14.56
CA GLU A 20 -2.46 -13.47 -13.89
C GLU A 20 -1.14 -13.64 -14.62
N ILE A 21 -0.10 -13.91 -13.86
CA ILE A 21 1.23 -14.24 -14.36
C ILE A 21 1.37 -15.76 -14.31
N THR A 22 1.64 -16.36 -15.46
CA THR A 22 1.83 -17.80 -15.59
C THR A 22 3.31 -18.18 -15.71
N GLU A 23 4.15 -17.23 -16.09
CA GLU A 23 5.59 -17.40 -16.28
C GLU A 23 6.33 -16.13 -15.87
N VAL A 24 7.41 -16.26 -15.12
CA VAL A 24 8.29 -15.17 -14.78
C VAL A 24 9.37 -15.02 -15.83
N THR A 25 9.15 -14.05 -16.72
CA THR A 25 10.11 -13.67 -17.75
C THR A 25 11.13 -12.66 -17.21
N PRO A 26 12.26 -12.41 -17.93
CA PRO A 26 13.16 -11.32 -17.56
C PRO A 26 12.47 -9.95 -17.47
N ARG A 27 11.45 -9.73 -18.32
CA ARG A 27 10.64 -8.50 -18.27
C ARG A 27 9.83 -8.38 -16.97
N ILE A 28 9.27 -9.47 -16.47
CA ILE A 28 8.54 -9.52 -15.20
C ILE A 28 9.49 -9.25 -14.03
N ARG A 29 10.69 -9.83 -14.05
CA ARG A 29 11.71 -9.56 -13.02
C ARG A 29 12.13 -8.09 -13.02
N ALA A 30 12.35 -7.51 -14.19
CA ALA A 30 12.68 -6.10 -14.33
C ALA A 30 11.53 -5.20 -13.83
N LEU A 31 10.29 -5.54 -14.17
CA LEU A 31 9.11 -4.81 -13.69
C LEU A 31 9.03 -4.82 -12.16
N ALA A 32 9.20 -5.97 -11.53
CA ALA A 32 9.16 -6.08 -10.07
C ALA A 32 10.25 -5.22 -9.40
N ALA A 33 11.47 -5.25 -9.93
CA ALA A 33 12.57 -4.43 -9.44
C ALA A 33 12.30 -2.93 -9.61
N ASP A 34 11.79 -2.51 -10.77
CA ASP A 34 11.42 -1.12 -11.05
C ASP A 34 10.28 -0.64 -10.15
N MET A 35 9.29 -1.49 -9.89
CA MET A 35 8.18 -1.17 -9.00
C MET A 35 8.66 -0.93 -7.57
N LEU A 36 9.56 -1.75 -7.08
CA LEU A 36 10.10 -1.60 -5.73
C LEU A 36 10.91 -0.31 -5.59
N GLU A 37 11.76 -0.01 -6.55
CA GLU A 37 12.51 1.25 -6.60
C GLU A 37 11.60 2.47 -6.69
N THR A 38 10.57 2.40 -7.54
CA THR A 38 9.58 3.47 -7.70
C THR A 38 8.79 3.70 -6.42
N MET A 39 8.38 2.63 -5.74
CA MET A 39 7.69 2.70 -4.45
C MET A 39 8.53 3.44 -3.40
N TYR A 40 9.79 3.06 -3.25
CA TYR A 40 10.70 3.69 -2.29
C TYR A 40 10.98 5.16 -2.64
N ASP A 41 11.22 5.44 -3.90
CA ASP A 41 11.46 6.82 -4.38
C ASP A 41 10.26 7.74 -4.08
N ALA A 42 9.05 7.23 -4.21
CA ALA A 42 7.82 7.96 -3.93
C ALA A 42 7.45 8.01 -2.43
N GLY A 43 8.20 7.34 -1.57
CA GLY A 43 7.93 7.28 -0.13
C GLY A 43 6.69 6.46 0.23
N GLY A 44 6.30 5.52 -0.62
CA GLY A 44 5.17 4.63 -0.41
C GLY A 44 5.54 3.33 0.31
N VAL A 45 4.55 2.64 0.83
CA VAL A 45 4.69 1.33 1.48
C VAL A 45 4.16 0.19 0.63
N GLY A 46 3.47 0.50 -0.45
CA GLY A 46 2.94 -0.47 -1.40
C GLY A 46 2.75 0.13 -2.79
N LEU A 47 2.83 -0.73 -3.80
CA LEU A 47 2.58 -0.37 -5.19
C LEU A 47 2.12 -1.60 -5.98
N ALA A 48 1.08 -1.44 -6.77
CA ALA A 48 0.55 -2.45 -7.67
C ALA A 48 0.90 -2.12 -9.13
N ALA A 49 1.11 -3.13 -9.95
CA ALA A 49 1.52 -2.95 -11.34
C ALA A 49 0.58 -2.07 -12.18
N PRO A 50 -0.76 -2.09 -12.00
CA PRO A 50 -1.64 -1.14 -12.70
C PRO A 50 -1.30 0.31 -12.43
N GLN A 51 -0.77 0.65 -11.26
CA GLN A 51 -0.36 2.03 -10.92
C GLN A 51 0.83 2.52 -11.75
N VAL A 52 1.56 1.64 -12.38
CA VAL A 52 2.62 2.00 -13.36
C VAL A 52 2.22 1.64 -14.80
N GLY A 53 0.93 1.44 -15.02
CA GLY A 53 0.36 1.23 -16.35
C GLY A 53 0.44 -0.20 -16.88
N ILE A 54 0.79 -1.17 -16.04
CA ILE A 54 0.98 -2.57 -16.43
C ILE A 54 -0.11 -3.43 -15.80
N LEU A 55 -0.97 -4.03 -16.62
CA LEU A 55 -2.08 -4.86 -16.15
C LEU A 55 -1.65 -6.31 -15.88
N ARG A 56 -0.78 -6.48 -14.91
CA ARG A 56 -0.30 -7.76 -14.40
C ARG A 56 -0.49 -7.83 -12.89
N ARG A 57 -0.75 -9.03 -12.38
CA ARG A 57 -1.01 -9.25 -10.96
C ARG A 57 0.29 -9.33 -10.16
N ILE A 58 0.94 -8.19 -10.01
CA ILE A 58 2.12 -8.01 -9.16
C ILE A 58 1.88 -6.87 -8.21
N VAL A 59 2.21 -7.08 -6.94
CA VAL A 59 2.32 -6.02 -5.94
C VAL A 59 3.67 -6.10 -5.24
N VAL A 60 4.19 -4.96 -4.82
CA VAL A 60 5.35 -4.84 -3.95
C VAL A 60 4.93 -4.10 -2.69
N ILE A 61 5.38 -4.56 -1.53
CA ILE A 61 5.01 -4.00 -0.23
C ILE A 61 6.22 -4.04 0.70
N ASP A 62 6.46 -2.93 1.38
CA ASP A 62 7.39 -2.85 2.49
C ASP A 62 6.88 -1.80 3.49
N VAL A 63 6.41 -2.26 4.65
CA VAL A 63 5.85 -1.40 5.69
C VAL A 63 6.86 -1.04 6.77
N THR A 64 8.11 -1.47 6.62
CA THR A 64 9.19 -1.17 7.57
C THR A 64 9.72 0.25 7.37
N GLU A 65 10.10 0.90 8.47
CA GLU A 65 10.70 2.24 8.42
C GLU A 65 12.10 2.19 7.77
N GLU A 66 12.84 1.12 7.99
CA GLU A 66 14.20 0.90 7.47
C GLU A 66 14.21 0.50 5.99
N GLN A 67 13.05 0.19 5.40
CA GLN A 67 12.94 -0.27 4.01
C GLN A 67 13.78 -1.53 3.72
N ASP A 68 13.72 -2.49 4.62
CA ASP A 68 14.58 -3.69 4.63
C ASP A 68 13.83 -5.02 4.60
N GLU A 69 12.48 -5.00 4.54
CA GLU A 69 11.65 -6.20 4.44
C GLU A 69 10.62 -6.12 3.29
N PRO A 70 11.08 -6.02 2.04
CA PRO A 70 10.18 -5.97 0.91
C PRO A 70 9.55 -7.33 0.60
N TYR A 71 8.28 -7.31 0.23
CA TYR A 71 7.59 -8.44 -0.36
C TYR A 71 7.26 -8.15 -1.81
N THR A 72 7.55 -9.09 -2.68
CA THR A 72 7.08 -9.09 -4.07
C THR A 72 6.13 -10.26 -4.25
N MET A 73 4.87 -9.96 -4.52
CA MET A 73 3.80 -10.95 -4.61
C MET A 73 3.22 -11.01 -6.01
N LEU A 74 3.28 -12.19 -6.60
CA LEU A 74 2.66 -12.49 -7.89
C LEU A 74 1.37 -13.27 -7.65
N ASN A 75 0.30 -12.89 -8.36
CA ASN A 75 -1.02 -13.52 -8.26
C ASN A 75 -1.53 -13.62 -6.81
N PRO A 76 -1.42 -12.56 -6.00
CA PRO A 76 -1.83 -12.65 -4.61
C PRO A 76 -3.33 -12.80 -4.46
N GLU A 77 -3.74 -13.58 -3.46
CA GLU A 77 -5.13 -13.86 -3.13
C GLU A 77 -5.30 -13.93 -1.62
N ILE A 78 -6.30 -13.23 -1.09
CA ILE A 78 -6.67 -13.35 0.32
C ILE A 78 -7.53 -14.60 0.48
N ILE A 79 -7.01 -15.59 1.23
CA ILE A 79 -7.69 -16.88 1.45
C ILE A 79 -8.39 -16.96 2.80
N GLU A 80 -8.05 -16.09 3.73
CA GLU A 80 -8.65 -16.00 5.06
C GLU A 80 -8.57 -14.57 5.56
N GLN A 81 -9.61 -14.11 6.23
CA GLN A 81 -9.62 -12.79 6.85
C GLN A 81 -10.52 -12.78 8.06
N ASP A 82 -10.16 -11.99 9.07
CA ASP A 82 -10.99 -11.74 10.24
C ASP A 82 -10.64 -10.41 10.92
N GLY A 83 -11.53 -10.02 11.83
CA GLY A 83 -11.41 -8.76 12.56
C GLY A 83 -11.62 -7.53 11.68
N GLU A 84 -11.58 -6.39 12.31
CA GLU A 84 -11.69 -5.08 11.66
C GLU A 84 -10.70 -4.09 12.25
N GLN A 85 -10.20 -3.23 11.38
CA GLN A 85 -9.44 -2.05 11.74
C GLN A 85 -9.92 -0.87 10.93
N THR A 86 -9.92 0.31 11.53
CA THR A 86 -10.29 1.56 10.87
C THR A 86 -9.16 2.55 11.02
N GLY A 87 -8.74 3.14 9.93
CA GLY A 87 -7.65 4.11 9.91
C GLY A 87 -7.55 4.82 8.57
N TYR A 88 -6.66 5.80 8.51
CA TYR A 88 -6.47 6.59 7.31
C TYR A 88 -5.57 5.89 6.30
N GLU A 89 -5.98 5.95 5.04
CA GLU A 89 -5.20 5.50 3.89
C GLU A 89 -4.96 6.64 2.92
N GLY A 90 -3.79 6.62 2.33
CA GLY A 90 -3.46 7.40 1.14
C GLY A 90 -3.04 6.46 0.01
N CYS A 91 -2.85 7.00 -1.17
CA CYS A 91 -2.42 6.24 -2.34
C CYS A 91 -1.47 7.07 -3.20
N LEU A 92 -0.41 6.45 -3.69
CA LEU A 92 0.53 7.11 -4.61
C LEU A 92 -0.14 7.57 -5.90
N SER A 93 -1.24 6.91 -6.31
CA SER A 93 -2.06 7.31 -7.46
C SER A 93 -3.05 8.44 -7.16
N PHE A 94 -3.14 8.88 -5.91
CA PHE A 94 -3.97 10.00 -5.50
C PHE A 94 -3.23 10.86 -4.46
N PRO A 95 -2.18 11.58 -4.90
CA PRO A 95 -1.33 12.33 -3.99
C PRO A 95 -2.07 13.45 -3.26
N GLY A 96 -1.66 13.71 -2.02
CA GLY A 96 -2.16 14.82 -1.22
C GLY A 96 -3.51 14.58 -0.56
N LYS A 97 -4.09 13.37 -0.65
CA LYS A 97 -5.38 13.04 -0.04
C LYS A 97 -5.26 11.84 0.91
N LEU A 98 -6.08 11.85 1.95
CA LEU A 98 -6.26 10.76 2.89
C LEU A 98 -7.75 10.51 3.12
N GLY A 99 -8.12 9.27 3.39
CA GLY A 99 -9.48 8.89 3.75
C GLY A 99 -9.50 7.77 4.78
N GLU A 100 -10.50 7.78 5.64
CA GLU A 100 -10.69 6.72 6.62
C GLU A 100 -11.30 5.49 5.95
N VAL A 101 -10.63 4.34 6.13
CA VAL A 101 -11.06 3.07 5.53
C VAL A 101 -11.06 1.97 6.58
N THR A 102 -12.11 1.14 6.55
CA THR A 102 -12.21 -0.07 7.37
C THR A 102 -11.73 -1.27 6.57
N ARG A 103 -10.79 -2.01 7.13
CA ARG A 103 -10.17 -3.19 6.52
C ARG A 103 -10.19 -4.36 7.51
N PRO A 104 -10.04 -5.61 7.04
CA PRO A 104 -9.74 -6.72 7.94
C PRO A 104 -8.48 -6.42 8.77
N ASN A 105 -8.50 -6.80 10.05
CA ASN A 105 -7.33 -6.63 10.91
C ASN A 105 -6.29 -7.73 10.70
N ARG A 106 -6.74 -8.90 10.27
CA ARG A 106 -5.90 -10.06 9.96
C ARG A 106 -6.29 -10.62 8.60
N VAL A 107 -5.29 -10.94 7.79
CA VAL A 107 -5.48 -11.65 6.52
C VAL A 107 -4.44 -12.77 6.40
N VAL A 108 -4.80 -13.82 5.68
CA VAL A 108 -3.84 -14.78 5.14
C VAL A 108 -3.84 -14.61 3.63
N VAL A 109 -2.68 -14.29 3.07
CA VAL A 109 -2.50 -14.10 1.64
C VAL A 109 -1.70 -15.26 1.07
N ARG A 110 -2.20 -15.82 -0.03
CA ARG A 110 -1.47 -16.81 -0.86
C ARG A 110 -0.93 -16.09 -2.08
N TYR A 111 0.34 -16.30 -2.39
CA TYR A 111 0.99 -15.67 -3.54
C TYR A 111 2.14 -16.51 -4.05
N ASN A 112 2.61 -16.20 -5.25
CA ASN A 112 3.84 -16.73 -5.79
C ASN A 112 4.98 -15.72 -5.67
N ASP A 113 6.18 -16.19 -5.38
CA ASP A 113 7.39 -15.39 -5.48
C ASP A 113 7.91 -15.33 -6.94
N LEU A 114 9.04 -14.67 -7.17
CA LEU A 114 9.64 -14.54 -8.49
C LEU A 114 10.20 -15.86 -9.06
N ASP A 115 10.31 -16.90 -8.25
CA ASP A 115 10.69 -18.25 -8.66
C ASP A 115 9.46 -19.16 -8.83
N MET A 116 8.26 -18.57 -8.77
CA MET A 116 6.96 -19.25 -8.84
C MET A 116 6.72 -20.27 -7.73
N ASN A 117 7.42 -20.13 -6.61
CA ASN A 117 7.11 -20.87 -5.40
C ASN A 117 5.88 -20.25 -4.72
N GLU A 118 4.95 -21.11 -4.29
CA GLU A 118 3.75 -20.69 -3.57
C GLU A 118 4.03 -20.47 -2.08
N TRP A 119 3.56 -19.36 -1.56
CA TRP A 119 3.64 -18.98 -0.16
C TRP A 119 2.27 -18.65 0.39
N GLU A 120 2.08 -18.94 1.68
CA GLU A 120 0.97 -18.40 2.46
C GLU A 120 1.57 -17.57 3.60
N MET A 121 1.08 -16.37 3.76
CA MET A 121 1.57 -15.45 4.78
C MET A 121 0.40 -14.87 5.58
N GLU A 122 0.51 -14.95 6.90
CA GLU A 122 -0.38 -14.25 7.81
C GLU A 122 0.12 -12.82 8.02
N ALA A 123 -0.79 -11.86 7.94
CA ALA A 123 -0.50 -10.46 8.17
C ALA A 123 -1.57 -9.82 9.05
N GLU A 124 -1.16 -8.92 9.92
CA GLU A 124 -2.03 -8.20 10.84
C GLU A 124 -1.79 -6.70 10.76
N GLU A 125 -2.76 -5.93 11.25
CA GLU A 125 -2.65 -4.48 11.42
C GLU A 125 -2.28 -3.75 10.13
N PHE A 126 -1.22 -2.96 10.15
CA PHE A 126 -0.85 -2.11 9.01
C PHE A 126 -0.44 -2.92 7.77
N LEU A 127 0.27 -4.04 7.95
CA LEU A 127 0.62 -4.92 6.82
C LEU A 127 -0.63 -5.52 6.17
N ALA A 128 -1.63 -5.95 6.96
CA ALA A 128 -2.90 -6.43 6.43
C ALA A 128 -3.63 -5.34 5.63
N ARG A 129 -3.64 -4.10 6.13
CA ARG A 129 -4.20 -2.94 5.44
C ARG A 129 -3.51 -2.70 4.09
N ALA A 130 -2.19 -2.69 4.09
CA ALA A 130 -1.40 -2.47 2.87
C ALA A 130 -1.67 -3.56 1.82
N ILE A 131 -1.71 -4.82 2.23
CA ILE A 131 -2.04 -5.94 1.35
C ILE A 131 -3.42 -5.76 0.72
N CYS A 132 -4.45 -5.49 1.51
CA CYS A 132 -5.81 -5.28 1.00
C CYS A 132 -5.89 -4.12 0.02
N HIS A 133 -5.23 -3.01 0.33
CA HIS A 133 -5.18 -1.84 -0.54
C HIS A 133 -4.57 -2.17 -1.91
N GLU A 134 -3.44 -2.87 -1.93
CA GLU A 134 -2.75 -3.22 -3.17
C GLU A 134 -3.48 -4.29 -3.99
N LEU A 135 -4.10 -5.27 -3.32
CA LEU A 135 -4.91 -6.28 -4.02
C LEU A 135 -6.14 -5.67 -4.68
N ASP A 136 -6.75 -4.66 -4.06
CA ASP A 136 -7.86 -3.92 -4.68
C ASP A 136 -7.43 -3.29 -6.01
N HIS A 137 -6.23 -2.73 -6.11
CA HIS A 137 -5.71 -2.20 -7.36
C HIS A 137 -5.65 -3.25 -8.48
N LEU A 138 -5.33 -4.49 -8.15
CA LEU A 138 -5.29 -5.58 -9.13
C LEU A 138 -6.67 -5.91 -9.72
N ASP A 139 -7.72 -5.61 -8.99
CA ASP A 139 -9.11 -5.80 -9.41
C ASP A 139 -9.76 -4.52 -9.96
N GLY A 140 -8.98 -3.45 -10.10
CA GLY A 140 -9.43 -2.17 -10.62
C GLY A 140 -10.18 -1.30 -9.61
N HIS A 141 -9.98 -1.54 -8.32
CA HIS A 141 -10.61 -0.77 -7.24
C HIS A 141 -9.64 0.18 -6.55
N LEU A 142 -10.13 1.36 -6.20
CA LEU A 142 -9.40 2.39 -5.50
C LEU A 142 -9.93 2.55 -4.07
N TYR A 143 -9.08 2.93 -3.13
CA TYR A 143 -9.47 3.10 -1.73
C TYR A 143 -10.57 4.14 -1.55
N VAL A 144 -10.66 5.13 -2.43
CA VAL A 144 -11.67 6.18 -2.38
C VAL A 144 -13.11 5.65 -2.44
N GLU A 145 -13.30 4.47 -3.04
CA GLU A 145 -14.59 3.78 -3.08
C GLU A 145 -15.03 3.24 -1.71
N LYS A 146 -14.08 3.07 -0.79
CA LYS A 146 -14.26 2.46 0.54
C LYS A 146 -14.12 3.45 1.68
N VAL A 147 -13.93 4.72 1.39
CA VAL A 147 -13.74 5.77 2.41
C VAL A 147 -15.03 5.98 3.21
N ASN A 148 -14.91 5.95 4.54
CA ASN A 148 -15.96 6.31 5.47
C ASN A 148 -15.97 7.84 5.60
N GLY A 149 -17.02 8.49 5.12
CA GLY A 149 -17.11 9.95 5.13
C GLY A 149 -16.39 10.60 3.96
N GLU A 150 -15.69 11.68 4.22
CA GLU A 150 -15.04 12.51 3.21
C GLU A 150 -13.53 12.28 3.11
N LEU A 151 -12.97 12.58 1.93
CA LEU A 151 -11.52 12.68 1.77
C LEU A 151 -11.02 13.96 2.44
N HIS A 152 -9.84 13.87 3.03
CA HIS A 152 -9.14 14.99 3.67
C HIS A 152 -7.85 15.31 2.91
N ASP A 153 -7.41 16.56 2.99
CA ASP A 153 -6.10 16.94 2.52
C ASP A 153 -5.03 16.43 3.49
N ALA A 154 -3.98 15.81 2.99
CA ALA A 154 -2.88 15.30 3.82
C ALA A 154 -2.21 16.41 4.65
N SER A 155 -2.19 17.65 4.14
CA SER A 155 -1.68 18.83 4.85
C SER A 155 -2.42 19.13 6.15
N GLU A 156 -3.72 18.81 6.28
CA GLU A 156 -4.51 19.00 7.49
C GLU A 156 -3.98 18.17 8.66
N PHE A 157 -3.44 16.99 8.38
CA PHE A 157 -2.86 16.09 9.39
C PHE A 157 -1.46 16.54 9.82
N GLU A 158 -0.69 17.14 8.92
CA GLU A 158 0.63 17.70 9.22
C GLU A 158 0.51 18.91 10.14
N GLU A 159 -0.44 19.82 9.90
CA GLU A 159 -0.72 20.99 10.75
C GLU A 159 -1.12 20.56 12.17
N ASN A 160 -2.01 19.58 12.31
CA ASN A 160 -2.41 19.06 13.61
C ASN A 160 -1.27 18.37 14.38
N ALA A 161 -0.33 17.74 13.68
CA ALA A 161 0.84 17.12 14.29
C ALA A 161 1.83 18.17 14.82
N GLU A 162 1.98 19.31 14.15
CA GLU A 162 2.82 20.42 14.59
C GLU A 162 2.20 21.14 15.80
N GLU A 163 0.90 21.33 15.84
CA GLU A 163 0.19 21.90 16.99
C GLU A 163 0.24 21.00 18.23
N GLY A 164 0.21 19.69 18.06
CA GLY A 164 0.30 18.70 19.16
C GLY A 164 1.66 18.62 19.84
N ASN A 165 2.73 19.03 19.18
CA ASN A 165 4.08 19.05 19.75
C ASN A 165 4.43 20.34 20.53
N GLY A 166 3.49 21.27 20.64
CA GLY A 166 3.66 22.56 21.31
C GLY A 166 3.40 22.56 22.83
N GLU A 167 2.85 21.48 23.39
CA GLU A 167 2.67 21.34 24.84
C GLU A 167 3.80 20.49 25.44
N GLU A 168 4.98 21.08 25.59
CA GLU A 168 5.99 20.56 26.50
C GLU A 168 5.51 20.77 27.96
N ASP A 169 5.29 19.65 28.61
CA ASP A 169 5.09 19.55 30.06
C ASP A 169 6.26 20.22 30.78
N LYS A 170 6.02 21.36 31.42
CA LYS A 170 6.98 21.95 32.32
C LYS A 170 7.02 21.13 33.60
N PRO A 171 8.19 20.65 34.03
CA PRO A 171 8.26 19.91 35.29
C PRO A 171 7.81 20.81 36.46
N GLU A 172 6.80 20.38 37.18
CA GLU A 172 6.39 20.96 38.44
C GLU A 172 7.59 20.94 39.40
N LYS A 173 8.01 22.16 39.82
CA LYS A 173 8.95 22.27 40.92
C LYS A 173 8.24 21.82 42.20
N ARG A 174 8.73 20.74 42.79
CA ARG A 174 8.33 20.35 44.15
C ARG A 174 8.74 21.46 45.09
N PRO A 175 7.84 21.93 46.01
CA PRO A 175 8.23 22.82 47.08
C PRO A 175 9.09 22.07 48.10
N GLU A 176 10.14 22.72 48.59
CA GLU A 176 10.98 22.24 49.70
C GLU A 176 10.19 22.21 51.03
#